data_015f6742e7a8bca0734a42cb20164ba5
#
_entry.id   015f6742e7a8bca0734a42cb20164ba5
#
_cell.length_a   1.000
_cell.length_b   1.000
_cell.length_c   1.000
_cell.angle_alpha   90.00
_cell.angle_beta   90.00
_cell.angle_gamma   90.00
#
_symmetry.space_group_name_H-M   'P 1'
#
loop_
_entity.id
_entity.type
_entity.pdbx_description
1 polymer ?
#
loop_
_entity_poly.entity_id
_entity_poly.type
_entity_poly.pdbx_seq_one_letter_code
_entity_poly.pdbx_strand_id
1 'polypeptide(L)'
;MADVLRFPARVASTAAHALAEPLRHWPVHSVDDFGRDPHLVRALSPLAHLRWDVSVGGIDHLPVRGGALLVCNTRTFASSDVMAAWALGEATERPVRFVGRPDIAPLGSLLRRLGGLLARPDEVEGALRHHELVVLGAEHTPHARHAGPVRHDLLRAAIVTSSPVFPVAVATSTVGRSARAEVGPQVRPRRARRGPLAEVELAEQVQRHLQRMLDGFGGVQTGVAPLDWLGES
;
A
#
# COMPACT_ATOMS: atom_id res chain seq x y z
N MET A 1 17.41 25.35 19.73
CA MET A 1 18.31 24.61 18.84
C MET A 1 17.94 23.13 19.01
N ALA A 2 17.12 22.58 18.12
CA ALA A 2 16.69 21.18 18.15
C ALA A 2 17.59 20.39 17.18
N ASP A 3 18.41 19.51 17.74
CA ASP A 3 19.20 18.56 16.97
C ASP A 3 18.27 17.53 16.32
N VAL A 4 18.08 17.69 15.03
CA VAL A 4 17.36 16.72 14.20
C VAL A 4 18.25 15.49 14.11
N LEU A 5 17.91 14.43 14.84
CA LEU A 5 18.50 13.10 14.69
C LEU A 5 18.29 12.62 13.25
N ARG A 6 19.24 12.92 12.38
CA ARG A 6 19.35 12.34 11.04
C ARG A 6 19.76 10.88 11.22
N PHE A 7 18.80 9.97 11.18
CA PHE A 7 19.13 8.57 11.01
C PHE A 7 19.91 8.41 9.69
N PRO A 8 21.11 7.81 9.73
CA PRO A 8 21.95 7.75 8.55
C PRO A 8 21.28 6.84 7.49
N ALA A 9 20.98 7.43 6.35
CA ALA A 9 20.48 6.72 5.16
C ALA A 9 21.37 5.52 4.76
N ARG A 10 22.58 5.45 5.26
CA ARG A 10 23.55 4.35 5.09
C ARG A 10 23.09 3.02 5.69
N VAL A 11 22.37 3.00 6.83
CA VAL A 11 21.97 1.74 7.48
C VAL A 11 20.84 1.07 6.68
N ALA A 12 19.88 1.85 6.17
CA ALA A 12 18.83 1.32 5.31
C ALA A 12 19.37 0.81 3.97
N SER A 13 20.40 1.46 3.40
CA SER A 13 21.03 1.00 2.16
C SER A 13 21.84 -0.28 2.33
N THR A 14 22.51 -0.45 3.47
CA THR A 14 23.32 -1.64 3.74
C THR A 14 22.46 -2.89 3.94
N ALA A 15 21.34 -2.77 4.67
CA ALA A 15 20.39 -3.87 4.84
C ALA A 15 19.70 -4.23 3.51
N ALA A 16 19.32 -3.23 2.71
CA ALA A 16 18.75 -3.45 1.38
C ALA A 16 19.75 -4.12 0.43
N HIS A 17 21.04 -3.75 0.49
CA HIS A 17 22.09 -4.41 -0.29
C HIS A 17 22.36 -5.85 0.16
N ALA A 18 22.41 -6.11 1.46
CA ALA A 18 22.64 -7.45 2.00
C ALA A 18 21.50 -8.43 1.61
N LEU A 19 20.27 -7.96 1.51
CA LEU A 19 19.14 -8.76 1.03
C LEU A 19 19.07 -8.85 -0.50
N ALA A 20 19.55 -7.85 -1.22
CA ALA A 20 19.48 -7.81 -2.67
C ALA A 20 20.47 -8.77 -3.36
N GLU A 21 21.65 -9.00 -2.78
CA GLU A 21 22.70 -9.87 -3.35
C GLU A 21 22.25 -11.33 -3.52
N PRO A 22 21.75 -12.04 -2.49
CA PRO A 22 21.27 -13.41 -2.66
C PRO A 22 20.03 -13.48 -3.57
N LEU A 23 19.22 -12.42 -3.64
CA LEU A 23 18.03 -12.38 -4.49
C LEU A 23 18.33 -12.04 -5.96
N ARG A 24 19.50 -11.47 -6.27
CA ARG A 24 19.98 -11.26 -7.64
C ARG A 24 20.16 -12.56 -8.42
N HIS A 25 20.58 -13.61 -7.74
CA HIS A 25 20.81 -14.93 -8.32
C HIS A 25 19.61 -15.87 -8.18
N TRP A 26 18.48 -15.36 -7.64
CA TRP A 26 17.25 -16.13 -7.56
C TRP A 26 16.77 -16.47 -8.97
N PRO A 27 16.60 -17.76 -9.30
CA PRO A 27 16.17 -18.15 -10.63
C PRO A 27 14.82 -17.53 -10.97
N VAL A 28 14.76 -16.90 -12.14
CA VAL A 28 13.50 -16.33 -12.66
C VAL A 28 12.73 -17.50 -13.30
N HIS A 29 11.75 -18.05 -12.58
CA HIS A 29 10.99 -19.19 -13.05
C HIS A 29 9.85 -18.77 -13.98
N SER A 30 9.05 -17.81 -13.55
CA SER A 30 7.98 -17.21 -14.34
C SER A 30 7.63 -15.87 -13.74
N VAL A 31 7.77 -14.84 -14.50
CA VAL A 31 7.26 -13.51 -14.17
C VAL A 31 6.01 -13.24 -14.99
N ASP A 32 5.05 -12.55 -14.42
CA ASP A 32 3.90 -12.07 -15.16
C ASP A 32 4.25 -10.85 -16.03
N ASP A 33 3.27 -10.33 -16.78
CA ASP A 33 3.44 -9.23 -17.73
C ASP A 33 4.01 -7.94 -17.08
N PHE A 34 3.83 -7.76 -15.76
CA PHE A 34 4.38 -6.65 -14.99
C PHE A 34 5.66 -7.00 -14.22
N GLY A 35 6.16 -8.24 -14.39
CA GLY A 35 7.40 -8.71 -13.79
C GLY A 35 7.29 -9.16 -12.34
N ARG A 36 6.07 -9.45 -11.82
CA ARG A 36 5.89 -10.10 -10.52
C ARG A 36 6.25 -11.58 -10.62
N ASP A 37 6.99 -12.05 -9.64
CA ASP A 37 7.41 -13.44 -9.51
C ASP A 37 6.62 -14.12 -8.38
N PRO A 38 5.63 -14.96 -8.69
CA PRO A 38 4.79 -15.59 -7.67
C PRO A 38 5.58 -16.58 -6.80
N HIS A 39 6.65 -17.17 -7.31
CA HIS A 39 7.51 -18.06 -6.53
C HIS A 39 8.33 -17.28 -5.50
N LEU A 40 8.89 -16.13 -5.89
CA LEU A 40 9.59 -15.25 -4.98
C LEU A 40 8.66 -14.71 -3.88
N VAL A 41 7.46 -14.27 -4.25
CA VAL A 41 6.46 -13.78 -3.27
C VAL A 41 6.13 -14.87 -2.26
N ARG A 42 5.89 -16.11 -2.72
CA ARG A 42 5.61 -17.25 -1.84
C ARG A 42 6.80 -17.60 -0.95
N ALA A 43 8.02 -17.57 -1.47
CA ALA A 43 9.23 -17.84 -0.70
C ALA A 43 9.50 -16.79 0.39
N LEU A 44 9.07 -15.54 0.17
CA LEU A 44 9.22 -14.46 1.15
C LEU A 44 8.04 -14.34 2.12
N SER A 45 6.92 -15.02 1.88
CA SER A 45 5.74 -14.99 2.76
C SER A 45 6.06 -15.38 4.22
N PRO A 46 6.90 -16.39 4.52
CA PRO A 46 7.28 -16.69 5.91
C PRO A 46 7.98 -15.51 6.62
N LEU A 47 8.78 -14.72 5.89
CA LEU A 47 9.42 -13.53 6.45
C LEU A 47 8.42 -12.41 6.72
N ALA A 48 7.42 -12.25 5.85
CA ALA A 48 6.33 -11.32 6.08
C ALA A 48 5.52 -11.72 7.32
N HIS A 49 5.18 -12.99 7.48
CA HIS A 49 4.53 -13.52 8.69
C HIS A 49 5.40 -13.39 9.95
N LEU A 50 6.72 -13.45 9.83
CA LEU A 50 7.60 -13.20 10.97
C LEU A 50 7.54 -11.73 11.41
N ARG A 51 7.37 -10.81 10.46
CA ARG A 51 7.31 -9.35 10.72
C ARG A 51 5.92 -8.87 11.11
N TRP A 52 4.88 -9.39 10.47
CA TRP A 52 3.49 -8.96 10.66
C TRP A 52 2.57 -10.15 10.93
N ASP A 53 1.69 -9.95 11.89
CA ASP A 53 0.51 -10.78 12.15
C ASP A 53 -0.71 -9.95 11.75
N VAL A 54 -1.17 -10.13 10.51
CA VAL A 54 -2.16 -9.24 9.88
C VAL A 54 -3.53 -9.87 9.92
N SER A 55 -4.48 -9.20 10.55
CA SER A 55 -5.92 -9.48 10.39
C SER A 55 -6.48 -8.65 9.21
N VAL A 56 -7.17 -9.32 8.30
CA VAL A 56 -7.80 -8.66 7.14
C VAL A 56 -9.32 -8.74 7.29
N GLY A 57 -10.00 -7.59 7.17
CA GLY A 57 -11.45 -7.48 7.20
C GLY A 57 -12.02 -6.79 5.95
N GLY A 58 -13.34 -6.90 5.75
CA GLY A 58 -14.06 -6.23 4.67
C GLY A 58 -13.76 -6.75 3.26
N ILE A 59 -13.21 -7.95 3.13
CA ILE A 59 -12.86 -8.56 1.82
C ILE A 59 -14.10 -8.70 0.92
N ASP A 60 -15.26 -8.90 1.52
CA ASP A 60 -16.55 -9.03 0.81
C ASP A 60 -16.93 -7.78 0.00
N HIS A 61 -16.31 -6.64 0.29
CA HIS A 61 -16.47 -5.44 -0.52
C HIS A 61 -15.77 -5.53 -1.87
N LEU A 62 -14.71 -6.35 -1.97
CA LEU A 62 -13.90 -6.44 -3.18
C LEU A 62 -14.62 -7.25 -4.29
N PRO A 63 -14.42 -6.87 -5.54
CA PRO A 63 -14.97 -7.66 -6.64
C PRO A 63 -14.26 -9.02 -6.72
N VAL A 64 -15.03 -10.08 -6.85
CA VAL A 64 -14.50 -11.44 -7.04
C VAL A 64 -13.64 -11.54 -8.31
N ARG A 65 -13.97 -10.78 -9.33
CA ARG A 65 -13.24 -10.70 -10.60
C ARG A 65 -13.07 -9.25 -11.03
N GLY A 66 -12.07 -9.01 -11.86
CA GLY A 66 -11.77 -7.66 -12.37
C GLY A 66 -10.75 -6.90 -11.52
N GLY A 67 -10.26 -5.78 -12.05
CA GLY A 67 -9.33 -4.90 -11.38
C GLY A 67 -10.01 -3.97 -10.38
N ALA A 68 -9.28 -3.57 -9.35
CA ALA A 68 -9.71 -2.56 -8.41
C ALA A 68 -8.52 -1.75 -7.89
N LEU A 69 -8.74 -0.47 -7.63
CA LEU A 69 -7.77 0.38 -6.97
C LEU A 69 -8.09 0.46 -5.47
N LEU A 70 -7.15 0.07 -4.66
CA LEU A 70 -7.23 -0.01 -3.21
C LEU A 70 -6.36 1.11 -2.64
N VAL A 71 -6.95 2.10 -1.99
CA VAL A 71 -6.21 3.24 -1.45
C VAL A 71 -6.05 3.07 0.05
N CYS A 72 -4.80 2.98 0.52
CA CYS A 72 -4.51 2.83 1.94
C CYS A 72 -3.83 4.07 2.55
N ASN A 73 -4.02 4.27 3.85
CA ASN A 73 -3.22 5.23 4.59
C ASN A 73 -1.79 4.74 4.73
N THR A 74 -0.84 5.64 4.65
CA THR A 74 0.56 5.35 4.86
C THR A 74 1.10 6.19 6.02
N ARG A 75 2.03 5.62 6.75
CA ARG A 75 2.72 6.28 7.85
C ARG A 75 4.20 6.40 7.51
N THR A 76 4.83 7.46 7.95
CA THR A 76 6.29 7.63 7.82
C THR A 76 7.01 6.42 8.42
N PHE A 77 7.94 5.86 7.67
CA PHE A 77 8.70 4.63 8.00
C PHE A 77 7.88 3.32 8.10
N ALA A 78 6.61 3.31 7.72
CA ALA A 78 5.82 2.10 7.62
C ALA A 78 5.62 1.71 6.15
N SER A 79 5.86 0.44 5.82
CA SER A 79 5.58 -0.13 4.49
C SER A 79 4.12 -0.60 4.45
N SER A 80 3.18 0.30 4.79
CA SER A 80 1.76 -0.04 4.94
C SER A 80 1.14 -0.53 3.63
N ASP A 81 1.55 0.05 2.51
CA ASP A 81 1.14 -0.30 1.16
C ASP A 81 1.63 -1.70 0.74
N VAL A 82 2.90 -2.01 1.02
CA VAL A 82 3.50 -3.34 0.76
C VAL A 82 2.83 -4.40 1.63
N MET A 83 2.67 -4.11 2.93
CA MET A 83 2.01 -4.99 3.87
C MET A 83 0.55 -5.24 3.48
N ALA A 84 -0.20 -4.18 3.13
CA ALA A 84 -1.58 -4.30 2.67
C ALA A 84 -1.67 -5.13 1.38
N ALA A 85 -0.79 -4.90 0.41
CA ALA A 85 -0.78 -5.66 -0.83
C ALA A 85 -0.48 -7.14 -0.60
N TRP A 86 0.48 -7.45 0.28
CA TRP A 86 0.78 -8.82 0.66
C TRP A 86 -0.40 -9.48 1.39
N ALA A 87 -0.93 -8.86 2.44
CA ALA A 87 -2.01 -9.43 3.25
C ALA A 87 -3.31 -9.62 2.45
N LEU A 88 -3.67 -8.63 1.61
CA LEU A 88 -4.82 -8.74 0.71
C LEU A 88 -4.60 -9.82 -0.36
N GLY A 89 -3.36 -9.95 -0.86
CA GLY A 89 -3.01 -11.01 -1.80
C GLY A 89 -3.21 -12.40 -1.24
N GLU A 90 -2.83 -12.65 0.01
CA GLU A 90 -3.08 -13.91 0.70
C GLU A 90 -4.57 -14.12 0.98
N ALA A 91 -5.24 -13.10 1.51
CA ALA A 91 -6.65 -13.21 1.89
C ALA A 91 -7.62 -13.38 0.69
N THR A 92 -7.27 -12.84 -0.47
CA THR A 92 -8.09 -12.95 -1.69
C THR A 92 -7.64 -14.04 -2.65
N GLU A 93 -6.49 -14.66 -2.39
CA GLU A 93 -5.81 -15.61 -3.28
C GLU A 93 -5.57 -15.05 -4.70
N ARG A 94 -5.45 -13.72 -4.80
CA ARG A 94 -5.27 -13.00 -6.06
C ARG A 94 -3.96 -12.22 -6.07
N PRO A 95 -3.34 -12.01 -7.25
CA PRO A 95 -2.22 -11.11 -7.37
C PRO A 95 -2.64 -9.69 -6.98
N VAL A 96 -1.92 -9.11 -6.02
CA VAL A 96 -2.09 -7.72 -5.60
C VAL A 96 -0.78 -6.99 -5.84
N ARG A 97 -0.88 -5.80 -6.42
CA ARG A 97 0.24 -4.90 -6.69
C ARG A 97 0.27 -3.78 -5.68
N PHE A 98 1.43 -3.16 -5.50
CA PHE A 98 1.55 -1.91 -4.75
C PHE A 98 2.26 -0.86 -5.60
N VAL A 99 1.91 0.42 -5.39
CA VAL A 99 2.47 1.56 -6.13
C VAL A 99 3.51 2.25 -5.27
N GLY A 100 4.66 2.61 -5.87
CA GLY A 100 5.69 3.39 -5.19
C GLY A 100 7.07 2.74 -5.19
N ARG A 101 7.30 1.70 -6.02
CA ARG A 101 8.66 1.18 -6.17
C ARG A 101 9.59 2.26 -6.74
N PRO A 102 10.84 2.38 -6.25
CA PRO A 102 11.83 3.23 -6.86
C PRO A 102 12.28 2.68 -8.22
N ASP A 103 12.67 3.57 -9.13
CA ASP A 103 13.21 3.20 -10.45
C ASP A 103 14.75 3.09 -10.41
N ILE A 104 15.27 2.45 -9.37
CA ILE A 104 16.72 2.34 -9.13
C ILE A 104 17.07 0.89 -8.80
N ALA A 105 17.99 0.31 -9.58
CA ALA A 105 18.52 -1.02 -9.28
C ALA A 105 19.48 -0.97 -8.06
N PRO A 106 19.55 -2.03 -7.25
CA PRO A 106 18.85 -3.32 -7.37
C PRO A 106 17.45 -3.33 -6.72
N LEU A 107 17.13 -2.33 -5.88
CA LEU A 107 15.91 -2.29 -5.07
C LEU A 107 14.64 -2.26 -5.94
N GLY A 108 14.63 -1.42 -6.98
CA GLY A 108 13.50 -1.33 -7.89
C GLY A 108 13.20 -2.65 -8.61
N SER A 109 14.25 -3.37 -9.02
CA SER A 109 14.11 -4.68 -9.67
C SER A 109 13.54 -5.74 -8.72
N LEU A 110 13.98 -5.75 -7.46
CA LEU A 110 13.46 -6.65 -6.43
C LEU A 110 11.99 -6.34 -6.14
N LEU A 111 11.67 -5.07 -5.89
CA LEU A 111 10.29 -4.64 -5.59
C LEU A 111 9.35 -4.90 -6.78
N ARG A 112 9.82 -4.77 -8.03
CA ARG A 112 9.06 -5.18 -9.21
C ARG A 112 8.69 -6.65 -9.16
N ARG A 113 9.64 -7.53 -8.82
CA ARG A 113 9.39 -8.98 -8.68
C ARG A 113 8.42 -9.31 -7.54
N LEU A 114 8.30 -8.43 -6.56
CA LEU A 114 7.30 -8.54 -5.49
C LEU A 114 5.93 -7.94 -5.86
N GLY A 115 5.80 -7.36 -7.06
CA GLY A 115 4.56 -6.76 -7.54
C GLY A 115 4.51 -5.25 -7.44
N GLY A 116 5.65 -4.59 -7.18
CA GLY A 116 5.74 -3.13 -7.13
C GLY A 116 5.62 -2.49 -8.51
N LEU A 117 4.78 -1.46 -8.62
CA LEU A 117 4.63 -0.59 -9.77
C LEU A 117 5.33 0.74 -9.52
N LEU A 118 5.78 1.41 -10.58
CA LEU A 118 6.18 2.80 -10.49
C LEU A 118 4.97 3.68 -10.16
N ALA A 119 5.20 4.79 -9.49
CA ALA A 119 4.14 5.76 -9.20
C ALA A 119 3.82 6.61 -10.45
N ARG A 120 3.44 5.93 -11.53
CA ARG A 120 3.07 6.50 -12.84
C ARG A 120 1.65 6.09 -13.22
N PRO A 121 0.82 7.02 -13.72
CA PRO A 121 -0.56 6.70 -14.10
C PRO A 121 -0.68 5.60 -15.14
N ASP A 122 0.24 5.51 -16.10
CA ASP A 122 0.26 4.51 -17.17
C ASP A 122 0.50 3.08 -16.64
N GLU A 123 1.42 2.89 -15.68
CA GLU A 123 1.62 1.57 -15.06
C GLU A 123 0.39 1.13 -14.24
N VAL A 124 -0.20 2.05 -13.48
CA VAL A 124 -1.41 1.76 -12.70
C VAL A 124 -2.59 1.44 -13.63
N GLU A 125 -2.76 2.20 -14.70
CA GLU A 125 -3.80 1.98 -15.70
C GLU A 125 -3.62 0.63 -16.41
N GLY A 126 -2.39 0.28 -16.78
CA GLY A 126 -2.06 -1.01 -17.36
C GLY A 126 -2.45 -2.16 -16.44
N ALA A 127 -2.05 -2.12 -15.16
CA ALA A 127 -2.40 -3.16 -14.19
C ALA A 127 -3.92 -3.31 -13.98
N LEU A 128 -4.64 -2.18 -13.89
CA LEU A 128 -6.10 -2.19 -13.74
C LEU A 128 -6.81 -2.78 -14.98
N ARG A 129 -6.32 -2.50 -16.19
CA ARG A 129 -6.84 -3.11 -17.44
C ARG A 129 -6.61 -4.61 -17.51
N HIS A 130 -5.53 -5.10 -16.89
CA HIS A 130 -5.24 -6.53 -16.73
C HIS A 130 -5.97 -7.16 -15.55
N HIS A 131 -7.01 -6.47 -15.03
CA HIS A 131 -7.86 -6.96 -13.94
C HIS A 131 -7.15 -7.24 -12.62
N GLU A 132 -6.05 -6.54 -12.36
CA GLU A 132 -5.30 -6.71 -11.13
C GLU A 132 -5.83 -5.82 -10.00
N LEU A 133 -5.60 -6.26 -8.76
CA LEU A 133 -5.80 -5.44 -7.58
C LEU A 133 -4.54 -4.59 -7.37
N VAL A 134 -4.72 -3.27 -7.23
CA VAL A 134 -3.60 -2.33 -7.10
C VAL A 134 -3.76 -1.54 -5.81
N VAL A 135 -2.80 -1.63 -4.91
CA VAL A 135 -2.74 -0.84 -3.67
C VAL A 135 -1.95 0.44 -3.93
N LEU A 136 -2.58 1.56 -3.65
CA LEU A 136 -2.01 2.90 -3.70
C LEU A 136 -1.92 3.46 -2.28
N GLY A 137 -0.73 3.82 -1.82
CA GLY A 137 -0.54 4.55 -0.57
C GLY A 137 -0.97 6.02 -0.71
N ALA A 138 -1.73 6.54 0.24
CA ALA A 138 -1.88 7.97 0.43
C ALA A 138 -0.54 8.60 0.83
N GLU A 139 -0.41 9.92 0.77
CA GLU A 139 0.81 10.59 1.21
C GLU A 139 1.10 10.30 2.69
N HIS A 140 2.39 10.21 3.00
CA HIS A 140 2.82 9.86 4.35
C HIS A 140 2.42 10.93 5.36
N THR A 141 1.86 10.48 6.48
CA THR A 141 1.58 11.34 7.62
C THR A 141 2.41 10.92 8.83
N PRO A 142 2.81 11.86 9.70
CA PRO A 142 3.47 11.51 10.96
C PRO A 142 2.52 10.82 11.95
N HIS A 143 1.22 11.07 11.81
CA HIS A 143 0.20 10.58 12.73
C HIS A 143 -0.45 9.29 12.22
N ALA A 144 -0.51 8.27 13.09
CA ALA A 144 -1.05 6.96 12.75
C ALA A 144 -2.55 6.97 12.39
N ARG A 145 -3.29 7.94 12.93
CA ARG A 145 -4.75 8.06 12.76
C ARG A 145 -5.18 9.05 11.68
N HIS A 146 -4.24 9.59 10.90
CA HIS A 146 -4.58 10.54 9.86
C HIS A 146 -4.39 9.93 8.48
N ALA A 147 -5.43 10.08 7.66
CA ALA A 147 -5.35 9.78 6.24
C ALA A 147 -4.68 10.96 5.52
N GLY A 148 -3.51 10.74 4.97
CA GLY A 148 -2.83 11.73 4.14
C GLY A 148 -3.61 12.04 2.86
N PRO A 149 -3.22 13.10 2.14
CA PRO A 149 -3.76 13.39 0.83
C PRO A 149 -3.57 12.22 -0.13
N VAL A 150 -4.53 12.00 -1.00
CA VAL A 150 -4.44 10.96 -2.02
C VAL A 150 -4.03 11.57 -3.34
N ARG A 151 -3.05 11.01 -4.00
CA ARG A 151 -2.56 11.47 -5.30
C ARG A 151 -3.63 11.32 -6.36
N HIS A 152 -4.25 12.44 -6.74
CA HIS A 152 -5.36 12.48 -7.70
C HIS A 152 -4.93 12.04 -9.11
N ASP A 153 -3.68 12.30 -9.52
CA ASP A 153 -3.12 11.89 -10.81
C ASP A 153 -3.10 10.36 -10.98
N LEU A 154 -2.87 9.60 -9.90
CA LEU A 154 -2.91 8.14 -9.91
C LEU A 154 -4.35 7.60 -9.85
N LEU A 155 -5.29 8.32 -9.24
CA LEU A 155 -6.71 7.97 -9.27
C LEU A 155 -7.33 8.09 -10.66
N ARG A 156 -6.75 8.92 -11.53
CA ARG A 156 -7.13 9.01 -12.93
C ARG A 156 -7.15 7.64 -13.61
N ALA A 157 -6.19 6.76 -13.28
CA ALA A 157 -6.14 5.42 -13.84
C ALA A 157 -7.43 4.63 -13.57
N ALA A 158 -7.99 4.72 -12.36
CA ALA A 158 -9.27 4.07 -12.03
C ALA A 158 -10.46 4.69 -12.77
N ILE A 159 -10.47 6.01 -12.97
CA ILE A 159 -11.53 6.69 -13.72
C ILE A 159 -11.49 6.30 -15.20
N VAL A 160 -10.30 6.26 -15.80
CA VAL A 160 -10.10 5.92 -17.22
C VAL A 160 -10.47 4.46 -17.49
N THR A 161 -10.06 3.55 -16.60
CA THR A 161 -10.36 2.11 -16.73
C THR A 161 -11.74 1.73 -16.22
N SER A 162 -12.49 2.68 -15.63
CA SER A 162 -13.76 2.42 -14.94
C SER A 162 -13.62 1.38 -13.82
N SER A 163 -12.45 1.27 -13.24
CA SER A 163 -12.18 0.35 -12.14
C SER A 163 -12.74 0.89 -10.81
N PRO A 164 -13.33 0.04 -9.97
CA PRO A 164 -13.84 0.45 -8.67
C PRO A 164 -12.68 0.86 -7.73
N VAL A 165 -12.95 1.82 -6.85
CA VAL A 165 -11.99 2.34 -5.86
C VAL A 165 -12.50 2.02 -4.46
N PHE A 166 -11.61 1.44 -3.64
CA PHE A 166 -11.91 1.06 -2.27
C PHE A 166 -10.91 1.69 -1.31
N PRO A 167 -11.34 2.28 -0.19
CA PRO A 167 -10.45 2.69 0.88
C PRO A 167 -10.02 1.45 1.68
N VAL A 168 -8.78 1.40 2.10
CA VAL A 168 -8.23 0.34 2.97
C VAL A 168 -7.58 1.00 4.17
N ALA A 169 -8.21 0.90 5.33
CA ALA A 169 -7.62 1.40 6.55
C ALA A 169 -6.60 0.40 7.09
N VAL A 170 -5.39 0.88 7.34
CA VAL A 170 -4.27 0.07 7.83
C VAL A 170 -3.82 0.58 9.18
N ALA A 171 -3.77 -0.32 10.16
CA ALA A 171 -3.19 -0.08 11.47
C ALA A 171 -2.04 -1.05 11.69
N THR A 172 -0.85 -0.52 12.00
CA THR A 172 0.35 -1.32 12.28
C THR A 172 0.95 -0.91 13.61
N SER A 173 1.33 -1.87 14.43
CA SER A 173 2.13 -1.59 15.61
C SER A 173 3.56 -1.23 15.21
N THR A 174 4.14 -0.19 15.81
CA THR A 174 5.54 0.21 15.59
C THR A 174 6.54 -0.77 16.20
N VAL A 175 6.20 -1.38 17.31
CA VAL A 175 7.07 -2.31 18.06
C VAL A 175 6.56 -3.74 18.01
N GLY A 176 5.24 -3.94 17.95
CA GLY A 176 4.61 -5.24 17.86
C GLY A 176 4.51 -5.78 16.44
N ARG A 177 4.03 -7.02 16.35
CA ARG A 177 3.77 -7.70 15.07
C ARG A 177 2.34 -7.51 14.58
N SER A 178 1.43 -7.13 15.48
CA SER A 178 0.01 -6.97 15.15
C SER A 178 -0.20 -5.89 14.12
N ALA A 179 -0.94 -6.24 13.09
CA ALA A 179 -1.40 -5.33 12.06
C ALA A 179 -2.84 -5.66 11.67
N ARG A 180 -3.57 -4.67 11.21
CA ARG A 180 -4.93 -4.83 10.69
C ARG A 180 -5.07 -4.09 9.39
N ALA A 181 -5.68 -4.73 8.42
CA ALA A 181 -6.10 -4.11 7.17
C ALA A 181 -7.61 -4.29 7.02
N GLU A 182 -8.36 -3.20 6.84
CA GLU A 182 -9.81 -3.23 6.70
C GLU A 182 -10.19 -2.59 5.38
N VAL A 183 -10.87 -3.34 4.52
CA VAL A 183 -11.39 -2.84 3.25
C VAL A 183 -12.75 -2.20 3.48
N GLY A 184 -12.89 -0.93 3.14
CA GLY A 184 -14.16 -0.21 3.22
C GLY A 184 -15.02 -0.38 1.97
N PRO A 185 -16.26 0.14 2.01
CA PRO A 185 -17.16 0.10 0.86
C PRO A 185 -16.62 0.92 -0.32
N GLN A 186 -17.03 0.53 -1.52
CA GLN A 186 -16.64 1.21 -2.76
C GLN A 186 -16.95 2.70 -2.71
N VAL A 187 -15.96 3.51 -3.03
CA VAL A 187 -16.11 4.96 -3.23
C VAL A 187 -16.43 5.22 -4.69
N ARG A 188 -17.52 5.94 -4.93
CA ARG A 188 -17.94 6.34 -6.28
C ARG A 188 -17.89 7.85 -6.40
N PRO A 189 -17.37 8.40 -7.50
CA PRO A 189 -17.49 9.83 -7.75
C PRO A 189 -18.97 10.23 -7.78
N ARG A 190 -19.31 11.35 -7.15
CA ARG A 190 -20.72 11.82 -7.07
C ARG A 190 -21.31 12.15 -8.45
N ARG A 191 -20.48 12.43 -9.41
CA ARG A 191 -20.89 12.75 -10.78
C ARG A 191 -20.07 11.91 -11.75
N ALA A 192 -20.72 11.36 -12.76
CA ALA A 192 -20.08 10.62 -13.87
C ALA A 192 -19.30 11.58 -14.79
N ARG A 193 -18.50 12.47 -14.23
CA ARG A 193 -17.64 13.39 -14.97
C ARG A 193 -16.26 12.79 -15.13
N ARG A 194 -15.68 13.01 -16.30
CA ARG A 194 -14.26 12.74 -16.57
C ARG A 194 -13.51 14.06 -16.49
N GLY A 195 -12.26 14.01 -16.07
CA GLY A 195 -11.36 15.15 -16.04
C GLY A 195 -10.82 15.50 -14.65
N PRO A 196 -9.95 16.50 -14.55
CA PRO A 196 -9.20 16.80 -13.33
C PRO A 196 -10.05 17.05 -12.08
N LEU A 197 -11.22 17.68 -12.24
CA LEU A 197 -12.14 17.91 -11.11
C LEU A 197 -12.72 16.61 -10.55
N ALA A 198 -12.97 15.62 -11.40
CA ALA A 198 -13.44 14.31 -10.94
C ALA A 198 -12.34 13.54 -10.20
N GLU A 199 -11.11 13.71 -10.61
CA GLU A 199 -9.93 13.12 -9.96
C GLU A 199 -9.75 13.67 -8.54
N VAL A 200 -9.80 14.99 -8.40
CA VAL A 200 -9.70 15.68 -7.11
C VAL A 200 -10.87 15.32 -6.20
N GLU A 201 -12.12 15.35 -6.74
CA GLU A 201 -13.31 14.99 -5.96
C GLU A 201 -13.23 13.55 -5.43
N LEU A 202 -12.77 12.61 -6.28
CA LEU A 202 -12.60 11.22 -5.88
C LEU A 202 -11.52 11.08 -4.80
N ALA A 203 -10.38 11.80 -4.94
CA ALA A 203 -9.30 11.80 -3.96
C ALA A 203 -9.79 12.26 -2.58
N GLU A 204 -10.51 13.38 -2.53
CA GLU A 204 -11.10 13.88 -1.29
C GLU A 204 -12.13 12.93 -0.68
N GLN A 205 -12.95 12.28 -1.52
CA GLN A 205 -13.93 11.31 -1.04
C GLN A 205 -13.25 10.10 -0.42
N VAL A 206 -12.22 9.55 -1.10
CA VAL A 206 -11.44 8.42 -0.59
C VAL A 206 -10.75 8.80 0.73
N GLN A 207 -10.12 9.97 0.79
CA GLN A 207 -9.47 10.45 2.02
C GLN A 207 -10.45 10.55 3.18
N ARG A 208 -11.65 11.12 2.96
CA ARG A 208 -12.70 11.21 3.98
C ARG A 208 -13.22 9.84 4.44
N HIS A 209 -13.27 8.84 3.53
CA HIS A 209 -13.65 7.49 3.91
C HIS A 209 -12.57 6.82 4.73
N LEU A 210 -11.31 6.94 4.31
CA LEU A 210 -10.15 6.45 5.07
C LEU A 210 -10.13 7.05 6.48
N GLN A 211 -10.30 8.37 6.61
CA GLN A 211 -10.31 9.04 7.91
C GLN A 211 -11.41 8.47 8.83
N ARG A 212 -12.63 8.32 8.33
CA ARG A 212 -13.73 7.73 9.11
C ARG A 212 -13.46 6.30 9.55
N MET A 213 -12.82 5.50 8.70
CA MET A 213 -12.44 4.13 9.04
C MET A 213 -11.35 4.11 10.12
N LEU A 214 -10.35 4.99 10.02
CA LEU A 214 -9.31 5.14 11.04
C LEU A 214 -9.86 5.62 12.38
N ASP A 215 -10.81 6.56 12.36
CA ASP A 215 -11.52 7.02 13.57
C ASP A 215 -12.33 5.88 14.22
N GLY A 216 -12.91 5.01 13.39
CA GLY A 216 -13.69 3.84 13.83
C GLY A 216 -12.83 2.69 14.37
N PHE A 217 -11.54 2.65 14.11
CA PHE A 217 -10.65 1.62 14.67
C PHE A 217 -10.51 1.71 16.21
N GLY A 218 -11.02 2.77 16.84
CA GLY A 218 -11.12 2.98 18.28
C GLY A 218 -10.03 2.30 19.10
N GLY A 219 -9.18 3.01 19.80
CA GLY A 219 -8.30 2.43 20.83
C GLY A 219 -7.34 1.31 20.42
N VAL A 220 -7.22 0.94 19.13
CA VAL A 220 -6.11 0.12 18.67
C VAL A 220 -4.86 0.97 18.80
N GLN A 221 -4.20 0.85 19.95
CA GLN A 221 -2.95 1.53 20.25
C GLN A 221 -1.93 1.05 19.23
N THR A 222 -1.71 1.86 18.22
CA THR A 222 -0.76 1.60 17.13
C THR A 222 0.66 2.00 17.51
N GLY A 223 0.88 2.42 18.75
CA GLY A 223 2.13 2.89 19.29
C GLY A 223 2.48 2.32 20.66
N VAL A 224 3.65 2.64 21.13
CA VAL A 224 4.03 2.43 22.53
C VAL A 224 3.25 3.48 23.33
N ALA A 225 2.35 3.04 24.21
CA ALA A 225 1.44 3.89 24.97
C ALA A 225 2.04 5.22 25.54
N PRO A 226 3.32 5.28 25.95
CA PRO A 226 3.94 6.54 26.36
C PRO A 226 4.27 7.50 25.22
N LEU A 227 4.31 7.04 23.96
CA LEU A 227 4.66 7.89 22.80
C LEU A 227 3.42 8.41 22.05
N ASP A 228 2.30 7.70 22.12
CA ASP A 228 1.03 8.18 21.56
C ASP A 228 0.50 9.40 22.35
N TRP A 229 0.81 9.48 23.64
CA TRP A 229 0.48 10.62 24.50
C TRP A 229 1.25 11.91 24.13
N LEU A 230 2.48 11.81 23.62
CA LEU A 230 3.27 12.97 23.19
C LEU A 230 2.83 13.55 21.84
N GLY A 231 1.97 12.86 21.09
CA GLY A 231 1.45 13.29 19.79
C GLY A 231 0.11 14.02 19.85
N GLU A 232 -0.51 14.14 21.02
CA GLU A 232 -1.82 14.80 21.21
C GLU A 232 -1.74 16.27 21.70
N SER A 233 -0.54 16.87 21.70
CA SER A 233 -0.34 18.27 22.11
C SER A 233 -0.09 19.20 20.93
#